data_f5a3c71ac8e6806c2eed875e7874144f
#
_entry.id   f5a3c71ac8e6806c2eed875e7874144f
#
_cell.length_a   1.000
_cell.length_b   1.000
_cell.length_c   1.000
_cell.angle_alpha   90.00
_cell.angle_beta   90.00
_cell.angle_gamma   90.00
#
_symmetry.space_group_name_H-M   'P 1'
#
loop_
_entity.id
_entity.type
_entity.pdbx_description
1 polymer ?
#
loop_
_entity_poly.entity_id
_entity_poly.type
_entity_poly.pdbx_seq_one_letter_code
_entity_poly.pdbx_strand_id
1 'polypeptide(L)'
;MRLNADTTHPEYDNNEAQWEFYVRSYMGGQNYIDGQYLTKYISENKDDYARRLDLTPMDNHCKNIVHIYSSFLWRVPPTRVFNTAVGNVALDPFLNDADLDGRSFNAFMRECQIWASVYGHVWVMMDKPKSTAGTKAEELVQEIRPYVTMFTPENVLDWEWSRTPSGRFELTYLKVRESVTRVDQTTTETYYRVWTKDKIELWHSINELDKMVEVDDNVLGKIPAVFIPANRSIVRGIGISDLSDAAYMQRAIYQELSEVEQLIRISNHPTLVKSFGTDASAGAGAIINMPDDMDANLKPFQLQPSGQNLDAVRASIEDKIQSINRMSHMGAVRGTDAITMSGVAMQTEFQMLNAKLSEKADLLELAEEQLWILFCDWQGLTPDVEVFYPDSFDLRDYDKELMFLQQLRSTGVKSTTLAVEIDKKIADLILDDESLAKAHVEIEEKASVLGDFSDKTQIYSYHIDAGVVSPNEIREKIGLEDVDGGDSLIEPKEESSGDTGQF
;
A
#
# COMPACT_ATOMS: atom_id res chain seq x y z
N MET A 1 -16.62 1.42 -38.58
CA MET A 1 -15.68 0.30 -38.38
C MET A 1 -16.45 -0.75 -37.59
N ARG A 2 -16.47 -2.03 -37.97
CA ARG A 2 -17.11 -3.05 -37.10
C ARG A 2 -16.17 -3.30 -35.92
N LEU A 3 -16.67 -3.21 -34.70
CA LEU A 3 -15.93 -3.67 -33.55
C LEU A 3 -15.70 -5.18 -33.72
N ASN A 4 -14.48 -5.63 -33.54
CA ASN A 4 -14.25 -7.06 -33.30
C ASN A 4 -14.09 -7.20 -31.77
N ALA A 5 -15.10 -7.78 -31.12
CA ALA A 5 -15.10 -7.95 -29.66
C ALA A 5 -13.89 -8.72 -29.19
N ASP A 6 -13.40 -9.65 -29.99
CA ASP A 6 -12.29 -10.54 -29.65
C ASP A 6 -10.89 -9.92 -29.85
N THR A 7 -10.79 -8.69 -30.42
CA THR A 7 -9.47 -8.06 -30.52
C THR A 7 -9.00 -7.54 -29.16
N THR A 8 -7.82 -7.94 -28.79
CA THR A 8 -7.13 -7.54 -27.58
C THR A 8 -5.80 -6.83 -27.91
N HIS A 9 -5.32 -6.04 -26.99
CA HIS A 9 -3.98 -5.46 -27.11
C HIS A 9 -2.93 -6.56 -27.03
N PRO A 10 -1.82 -6.55 -27.81
CA PRO A 10 -0.79 -7.58 -27.76
C PRO A 10 -0.21 -7.77 -26.33
N GLU A 11 -0.10 -6.71 -25.56
CA GLU A 11 0.37 -6.79 -24.17
C GLU A 11 -0.70 -7.39 -23.22
N TYR A 12 -1.96 -7.35 -23.56
CA TYR A 12 -3.00 -8.09 -22.84
C TYR A 12 -2.75 -9.60 -22.97
N ASP A 13 -2.60 -10.08 -24.20
CA ASP A 13 -2.41 -11.50 -24.50
C ASP A 13 -1.11 -12.04 -23.85
N ASN A 14 -0.05 -11.21 -23.81
CA ASN A 14 1.22 -11.59 -23.20
C ASN A 14 1.14 -11.73 -21.67
N ASN A 15 0.21 -11.02 -21.00
CA ASN A 15 0.15 -10.93 -19.56
C ASN A 15 -1.06 -11.63 -18.91
N GLU A 16 -2.09 -12.00 -19.67
CA GLU A 16 -3.34 -12.57 -19.14
C GLU A 16 -3.11 -13.80 -18.24
N ALA A 17 -2.34 -14.76 -18.71
CA ALA A 17 -2.03 -15.98 -17.94
C ALA A 17 -1.24 -15.67 -16.66
N GLN A 18 -0.45 -14.60 -16.67
CA GLN A 18 0.33 -14.16 -15.53
C GLN A 18 -0.55 -13.47 -14.49
N TRP A 19 -1.50 -12.63 -14.93
CA TRP A 19 -2.49 -12.02 -14.05
C TRP A 19 -3.35 -13.08 -13.35
N GLU A 20 -3.84 -14.07 -14.08
CA GLU A 20 -4.59 -15.19 -13.50
C GLU A 20 -3.76 -15.92 -12.42
N PHE A 21 -2.50 -16.18 -12.69
CA PHE A 21 -1.60 -16.81 -11.70
C PHE A 21 -1.42 -15.96 -10.44
N TYR A 22 -1.26 -14.65 -10.57
CA TYR A 22 -1.12 -13.75 -9.42
C TYR A 22 -2.39 -13.66 -8.60
N VAL A 23 -3.54 -13.55 -9.25
CA VAL A 23 -4.85 -13.54 -8.57
C VAL A 23 -5.07 -14.83 -7.80
N ARG A 24 -4.85 -15.98 -8.42
CA ARG A 24 -4.99 -17.28 -7.76
C ARG A 24 -4.00 -17.43 -6.60
N SER A 25 -2.78 -16.92 -6.75
CA SER A 25 -1.76 -16.92 -5.69
C SER A 25 -2.15 -16.03 -4.50
N TYR A 26 -2.81 -14.90 -4.76
CA TYR A 26 -3.33 -14.00 -3.73
C TYR A 26 -4.58 -14.56 -3.05
N MET A 27 -5.55 -15.04 -3.83
CA MET A 27 -6.81 -15.58 -3.30
C MET A 27 -6.59 -16.83 -2.44
N GLY A 28 -5.71 -17.73 -2.89
CA GLY A 28 -5.44 -18.99 -2.22
C GLY A 28 -6.64 -19.96 -2.21
N GLY A 29 -6.58 -20.97 -1.34
CA GLY A 29 -7.65 -21.94 -1.16
C GLY A 29 -8.06 -22.64 -2.46
N GLN A 30 -9.37 -22.80 -2.70
CA GLN A 30 -9.89 -23.49 -3.87
C GLN A 30 -9.43 -22.86 -5.19
N ASN A 31 -9.35 -21.52 -5.27
CA ASN A 31 -8.87 -20.82 -6.47
C ASN A 31 -7.45 -21.25 -6.87
N TYR A 32 -6.59 -21.51 -5.89
CA TYR A 32 -5.22 -21.95 -6.15
C TYR A 32 -5.17 -23.42 -6.55
N ILE A 33 -5.99 -24.27 -5.93
CA ILE A 33 -6.14 -25.71 -6.27
C ILE A 33 -6.64 -25.85 -7.71
N ASP A 34 -7.64 -25.07 -8.11
CA ASP A 34 -8.19 -25.07 -9.49
C ASP A 34 -7.15 -24.66 -10.55
N GLY A 35 -6.14 -23.87 -10.16
CA GLY A 35 -4.99 -23.56 -11.00
C GLY A 35 -4.05 -24.74 -11.28
N GLN A 36 -4.17 -25.85 -10.56
CA GLN A 36 -3.39 -27.07 -10.71
C GLN A 36 -1.87 -26.83 -10.74
N TYR A 37 -1.39 -26.00 -9.82
CA TYR A 37 0.02 -25.59 -9.78
C TYR A 37 1.00 -26.64 -9.24
N LEU A 38 0.51 -27.80 -8.78
CA LEU A 38 1.37 -28.93 -8.45
C LEU A 38 1.85 -29.64 -9.72
N THR A 39 3.12 -30.02 -9.72
CA THR A 39 3.68 -30.85 -10.79
C THR A 39 3.21 -32.30 -10.60
N LYS A 40 2.59 -32.87 -11.65
CA LYS A 40 2.18 -34.25 -11.65
C LYS A 40 3.42 -35.17 -11.82
N TYR A 41 3.51 -36.23 -10.99
CA TYR A 41 4.57 -37.23 -11.15
C TYR A 41 4.32 -38.12 -12.37
N ILE A 42 5.41 -38.61 -12.97
CA ILE A 42 5.36 -39.42 -14.20
C ILE A 42 4.48 -40.67 -14.02
N SER A 43 4.56 -41.32 -12.86
CA SER A 43 3.83 -42.56 -12.57
C SER A 43 2.52 -42.34 -11.80
N GLU A 44 2.13 -41.10 -11.57
CA GLU A 44 0.94 -40.76 -10.80
C GLU A 44 -0.31 -40.87 -11.67
N ASN A 45 -1.35 -41.57 -11.19
CA ASN A 45 -2.64 -41.59 -11.87
C ASN A 45 -3.43 -40.31 -11.62
N LYS A 46 -4.58 -40.12 -12.28
CA LYS A 46 -5.40 -38.91 -12.16
C LYS A 46 -6.02 -38.75 -10.77
N ASP A 47 -6.45 -39.86 -10.17
CA ASP A 47 -7.14 -39.82 -8.87
C ASP A 47 -6.15 -39.54 -7.74
N ASP A 48 -4.93 -40.09 -7.79
CA ASP A 48 -3.88 -39.79 -6.82
C ASP A 48 -3.42 -38.34 -6.91
N TYR A 49 -3.30 -37.82 -8.13
CA TYR A 49 -2.98 -36.39 -8.36
C TYR A 49 -4.08 -35.47 -7.81
N ALA A 50 -5.35 -35.76 -8.09
CA ALA A 50 -6.48 -34.99 -7.55
C ALA A 50 -6.52 -34.99 -6.02
N ARG A 51 -6.29 -36.18 -5.41
CA ARG A 51 -6.17 -36.30 -3.95
C ARG A 51 -4.98 -35.51 -3.39
N ARG A 52 -3.85 -35.51 -4.08
CA ARG A 52 -2.66 -34.76 -3.67
C ARG A 52 -2.91 -33.24 -3.74
N LEU A 53 -3.57 -32.76 -4.79
CA LEU A 53 -4.01 -31.36 -4.90
C LEU A 53 -4.90 -30.93 -3.73
N ASP A 54 -5.90 -31.74 -3.39
CA ASP A 54 -6.87 -31.45 -2.33
C ASP A 54 -6.25 -31.47 -0.92
N LEU A 55 -5.26 -32.33 -0.71
CA LEU A 55 -4.65 -32.55 0.61
C LEU A 55 -3.41 -31.67 0.88
N THR A 56 -2.85 -31.04 -0.15
CA THR A 56 -1.66 -30.21 0.03
C THR A 56 -2.03 -28.88 0.69
N PRO A 57 -1.50 -28.55 1.87
CA PRO A 57 -1.74 -27.28 2.52
C PRO A 57 -1.09 -26.15 1.72
N MET A 58 -1.72 -24.97 1.74
CA MET A 58 -1.18 -23.78 1.11
C MET A 58 -0.86 -22.72 2.18
N ASP A 59 0.39 -22.29 2.22
CA ASP A 59 0.80 -21.10 2.98
C ASP A 59 0.77 -19.87 2.07
N ASN A 60 -0.16 -18.95 2.36
CA ASN A 60 -0.42 -17.81 1.48
C ASN A 60 0.45 -16.60 1.85
N HIS A 61 1.68 -16.59 1.36
CA HIS A 61 2.61 -15.47 1.51
C HIS A 61 2.21 -14.25 0.66
N CYS A 62 1.68 -14.48 -0.54
CA CYS A 62 1.25 -13.40 -1.45
C CYS A 62 0.19 -12.51 -0.83
N LYS A 63 -0.82 -13.12 -0.20
CA LYS A 63 -1.87 -12.37 0.50
C LYS A 63 -1.30 -11.54 1.65
N ASN A 64 -0.39 -12.13 2.41
CA ASN A 64 0.26 -11.46 3.53
C ASN A 64 1.05 -10.21 3.08
N ILE A 65 1.81 -10.30 1.98
CA ILE A 65 2.56 -9.18 1.42
C ILE A 65 1.64 -8.00 1.11
N VAL A 66 0.60 -8.24 0.33
CA VAL A 66 -0.35 -7.19 -0.08
C VAL A 66 -1.05 -6.56 1.12
N HIS A 67 -1.48 -7.39 2.10
CA HIS A 67 -2.15 -6.87 3.30
C HIS A 67 -1.22 -6.05 4.19
N ILE A 68 0.04 -6.43 4.33
CA ILE A 68 1.02 -5.66 5.10
C ILE A 68 1.24 -4.30 4.43
N TYR A 69 1.52 -4.26 3.12
CA TYR A 69 1.68 -3.00 2.39
C TYR A 69 0.44 -2.10 2.55
N SER A 70 -0.76 -2.65 2.33
CA SER A 70 -1.99 -1.90 2.49
C SER A 70 -2.20 -1.38 3.92
N SER A 71 -1.86 -2.19 4.95
CA SER A 71 -2.02 -1.80 6.34
C SER A 71 -1.10 -0.65 6.76
N PHE A 72 0.12 -0.61 6.22
CA PHE A 72 1.05 0.50 6.47
C PHE A 72 0.64 1.76 5.70
N LEU A 73 0.38 1.64 4.40
CA LEU A 73 0.00 2.78 3.53
C LEU A 73 -1.25 3.51 4.03
N TRP A 74 -2.25 2.77 4.49
CA TRP A 74 -3.54 3.31 4.91
C TRP A 74 -3.70 3.45 6.43
N ARG A 75 -2.58 3.37 7.18
CA ARG A 75 -2.60 3.60 8.63
C ARG A 75 -2.97 5.03 8.97
N VAL A 76 -2.45 5.97 8.20
CA VAL A 76 -2.80 7.38 8.23
C VAL A 76 -3.45 7.72 6.90
N PRO A 77 -4.68 8.23 6.88
CA PRO A 77 -5.33 8.61 5.62
C PRO A 77 -4.60 9.79 4.96
N PRO A 78 -4.60 9.86 3.62
CA PRO A 78 -4.02 10.99 2.90
C PRO A 78 -4.78 12.28 3.20
N THR A 79 -4.05 13.39 3.26
CA THR A 79 -4.59 14.74 3.42
C THR A 79 -4.90 15.34 2.06
N ARG A 80 -6.06 15.97 1.91
CA ARG A 80 -6.52 16.61 0.67
C ARG A 80 -6.87 18.05 0.94
N VAL A 81 -6.31 18.95 0.14
CA VAL A 81 -6.61 20.38 0.19
C VAL A 81 -7.43 20.75 -1.05
N PHE A 82 -8.69 21.07 -0.81
CA PHE A 82 -9.63 21.46 -1.86
C PHE A 82 -9.74 23.00 -1.89
N ASN A 83 -9.17 23.65 -2.89
CA ASN A 83 -9.26 25.12 -3.01
C ASN A 83 -10.53 25.55 -3.77
N THR A 84 -10.66 25.14 -5.02
CA THR A 84 -11.80 25.52 -5.88
C THR A 84 -13.03 24.62 -5.68
N ALA A 85 -12.85 23.38 -5.24
CA ALA A 85 -13.94 22.46 -4.98
C ALA A 85 -14.63 22.66 -3.63
N VAL A 86 -14.09 23.52 -2.75
CA VAL A 86 -14.72 23.86 -1.46
C VAL A 86 -16.13 24.43 -1.69
N GLY A 87 -17.10 23.86 -1.01
CA GLY A 87 -18.51 24.25 -1.16
C GLY A 87 -19.23 23.67 -2.40
N ASN A 88 -18.55 22.82 -3.18
CA ASN A 88 -19.24 22.05 -4.22
C ASN A 88 -20.12 20.99 -3.58
N VAL A 89 -21.39 21.00 -3.92
CA VAL A 89 -22.42 20.14 -3.30
C VAL A 89 -22.20 18.65 -3.58
N ALA A 90 -21.48 18.31 -4.66
CA ALA A 90 -21.18 16.92 -5.00
C ALA A 90 -19.93 16.37 -4.27
N LEU A 91 -19.12 17.22 -3.62
CA LEU A 91 -17.85 16.80 -3.02
C LEU A 91 -18.05 15.85 -1.84
N ASP A 92 -18.82 16.28 -0.82
CA ASP A 92 -19.05 15.46 0.37
C ASP A 92 -19.75 14.13 0.06
N PRO A 93 -20.81 14.10 -0.78
CA PRO A 93 -21.40 12.85 -1.23
C PRO A 93 -20.41 11.94 -1.97
N PHE A 94 -19.52 12.50 -2.79
CA PHE A 94 -18.48 11.72 -3.49
C PHE A 94 -17.43 11.15 -2.53
N LEU A 95 -17.00 11.91 -1.54
CA LEU A 95 -16.04 11.43 -0.54
C LEU A 95 -16.62 10.30 0.33
N ASN A 96 -17.91 10.37 0.65
CA ASN A 96 -18.59 9.38 1.50
C ASN A 96 -19.02 8.12 0.74
N ASP A 97 -19.33 8.25 -0.55
CA ASP A 97 -19.77 7.17 -1.42
C ASP A 97 -19.25 7.43 -2.84
N ALA A 98 -18.05 6.96 -3.13
CA ALA A 98 -17.35 7.28 -4.38
C ALA A 98 -17.88 6.51 -5.59
N ASP A 99 -18.36 5.29 -5.38
CA ASP A 99 -18.72 4.33 -6.43
C ASP A 99 -20.22 4.08 -6.60
N LEU A 100 -21.05 4.77 -5.84
CA LEU A 100 -22.49 4.58 -5.75
C LEU A 100 -22.94 3.24 -5.10
N ASP A 101 -21.99 2.52 -4.50
CA ASP A 101 -22.21 1.26 -3.76
C ASP A 101 -22.01 1.44 -2.23
N GLY A 102 -21.81 2.68 -1.78
CA GLY A 102 -21.65 3.05 -0.36
C GLY A 102 -20.20 3.00 0.15
N ARG A 103 -19.21 2.89 -0.72
CA ARG A 103 -17.79 2.93 -0.32
C ARG A 103 -17.25 4.35 -0.30
N SER A 104 -16.63 4.75 0.82
CA SER A 104 -15.93 6.03 0.88
C SER A 104 -14.76 6.06 -0.11
N PHE A 105 -14.38 7.25 -0.56
CA PHE A 105 -13.28 7.43 -1.51
C PHE A 105 -11.95 6.84 -0.98
N ASN A 106 -11.68 6.94 0.33
CA ASN A 106 -10.52 6.30 0.94
C ASN A 106 -10.57 4.78 0.85
N ALA A 107 -11.73 4.18 1.12
CA ALA A 107 -11.91 2.73 1.01
C ALA A 107 -11.76 2.25 -0.45
N PHE A 108 -12.29 3.02 -1.39
CA PHE A 108 -12.15 2.76 -2.82
C PHE A 108 -10.67 2.82 -3.28
N MET A 109 -9.93 3.87 -2.92
CA MET A 109 -8.51 4.00 -3.28
C MET A 109 -7.64 2.92 -2.62
N ARG A 110 -7.98 2.52 -1.39
CA ARG A 110 -7.33 1.38 -0.74
C ARG A 110 -7.55 0.07 -1.50
N GLU A 111 -8.75 -0.17 -1.98
CA GLU A 111 -9.05 -1.34 -2.81
C GLU A 111 -8.30 -1.30 -4.14
N CYS A 112 -8.25 -0.13 -4.79
CA CYS A 112 -7.43 0.07 -5.99
C CYS A 112 -5.96 -0.27 -5.75
N GLN A 113 -5.37 0.14 -4.61
CA GLN A 113 -4.01 -0.18 -4.23
C GLN A 113 -3.81 -1.68 -4.04
N ILE A 114 -4.74 -2.38 -3.37
CA ILE A 114 -4.69 -3.83 -3.15
C ILE A 114 -4.66 -4.56 -4.50
N TRP A 115 -5.61 -4.28 -5.38
CA TRP A 115 -5.69 -4.94 -6.68
C TRP A 115 -4.56 -4.52 -7.62
N ALA A 116 -4.10 -3.28 -7.56
CA ALA A 116 -2.90 -2.87 -8.27
C ALA A 116 -1.68 -3.68 -7.82
N SER A 117 -1.51 -3.91 -6.50
CA SER A 117 -0.43 -4.76 -5.97
C SER A 117 -0.50 -6.19 -6.48
N VAL A 118 -1.71 -6.75 -6.66
CA VAL A 118 -1.92 -8.11 -7.17
C VAL A 118 -1.66 -8.19 -8.68
N TYR A 119 -2.34 -7.39 -9.47
CA TYR A 119 -2.25 -7.44 -10.94
C TYR A 119 -1.02 -6.73 -11.52
N GLY A 120 -0.44 -5.80 -10.75
CA GLY A 120 0.56 -4.85 -11.23
C GLY A 120 -0.02 -3.47 -11.53
N HIS A 121 -1.30 -3.38 -11.88
CA HIS A 121 -2.03 -2.13 -12.10
C HIS A 121 -3.53 -2.35 -12.06
N VAL A 122 -4.27 -1.25 -11.93
CA VAL A 122 -5.70 -1.16 -12.18
C VAL A 122 -6.02 0.09 -12.99
N TRP A 123 -7.19 0.13 -13.59
CA TRP A 123 -7.73 1.30 -14.26
C TRP A 123 -8.91 1.81 -13.44
N VAL A 124 -8.97 3.10 -13.22
CA VAL A 124 -10.10 3.76 -12.58
C VAL A 124 -10.73 4.70 -13.58
N MET A 125 -12.01 4.47 -13.86
CA MET A 125 -12.80 5.33 -14.70
C MET A 125 -13.71 6.19 -13.86
N MET A 126 -13.76 7.49 -14.15
CA MET A 126 -14.70 8.42 -13.56
C MET A 126 -15.77 8.76 -14.57
N ASP A 127 -17.01 8.47 -14.24
CA ASP A 127 -18.16 8.73 -15.10
C ASP A 127 -19.21 9.53 -14.35
N LYS A 128 -20.17 10.08 -15.07
CA LYS A 128 -21.34 10.77 -14.51
C LYS A 128 -22.59 10.28 -15.22
N PRO A 129 -23.62 9.84 -14.49
CA PRO A 129 -24.87 9.41 -15.11
C PRO A 129 -25.46 10.52 -15.98
N LYS A 130 -26.10 10.14 -17.07
CA LYS A 130 -26.79 11.10 -17.95
C LYS A 130 -27.84 11.86 -17.17
N SER A 131 -27.75 13.19 -17.18
CA SER A 131 -28.69 14.07 -16.54
C SER A 131 -29.75 14.54 -17.51
N THR A 132 -31.01 14.41 -17.10
CA THR A 132 -32.16 15.09 -17.77
C THR A 132 -32.50 16.40 -17.07
N ALA A 133 -31.78 16.76 -15.99
CA ALA A 133 -31.99 17.96 -15.20
C ALA A 133 -31.55 19.21 -15.98
N GLY A 134 -32.33 20.28 -15.87
CA GLY A 134 -32.01 21.57 -16.48
C GLY A 134 -31.05 22.43 -15.64
N THR A 135 -30.89 22.08 -14.35
CA THR A 135 -30.08 22.85 -13.39
C THR A 135 -29.25 21.94 -12.49
N LYS A 136 -28.12 22.46 -11.95
CA LYS A 136 -27.32 21.74 -10.95
C LYS A 136 -28.10 21.39 -9.67
N ALA A 137 -29.06 22.22 -9.28
CA ALA A 137 -29.92 21.95 -8.14
C ALA A 137 -30.84 20.75 -8.36
N GLU A 138 -31.37 20.58 -9.58
CA GLU A 138 -32.16 19.40 -9.95
C GLU A 138 -31.29 18.14 -10.04
N GLU A 139 -30.06 18.23 -10.54
CA GLU A 139 -29.10 17.12 -10.51
C GLU A 139 -28.86 16.63 -9.08
N LEU A 140 -28.74 17.56 -8.13
CA LEU A 140 -28.55 17.22 -6.73
C LEU A 140 -29.75 16.49 -6.13
N VAL A 141 -30.98 16.94 -6.43
CA VAL A 141 -32.21 16.28 -5.97
C VAL A 141 -32.33 14.86 -6.58
N GLN A 142 -31.78 14.65 -7.78
CA GLN A 142 -31.74 13.36 -8.47
C GLN A 142 -30.51 12.52 -8.08
N GLU A 143 -29.65 13.01 -7.17
CA GLU A 143 -28.39 12.38 -6.75
C GLU A 143 -27.42 12.11 -7.91
N ILE A 144 -27.53 12.88 -9.01
CA ILE A 144 -26.66 12.75 -10.17
C ILE A 144 -25.32 13.44 -9.88
N ARG A 145 -24.30 12.66 -9.68
CA ARG A 145 -22.94 13.11 -9.39
C ARG A 145 -21.89 12.25 -10.08
N PRO A 146 -20.64 12.71 -10.23
CA PRO A 146 -19.56 11.85 -10.65
C PRO A 146 -19.37 10.66 -9.71
N TYR A 147 -18.99 9.53 -10.27
CA TYR A 147 -18.65 8.32 -9.54
C TYR A 147 -17.43 7.65 -10.18
N VAL A 148 -16.79 6.75 -9.45
CA VAL A 148 -15.62 6.00 -9.92
C VAL A 148 -15.91 4.52 -10.00
N THR A 149 -15.35 3.87 -11.03
CA THR A 149 -15.40 2.42 -11.19
C THR A 149 -13.99 1.90 -11.43
N MET A 150 -13.61 0.86 -10.70
CA MET A 150 -12.33 0.19 -10.89
C MET A 150 -12.47 -0.96 -11.91
N PHE A 151 -11.57 -1.00 -12.86
CA PHE A 151 -11.42 -2.11 -13.80
C PHE A 151 -10.09 -2.81 -13.56
N THR A 152 -10.15 -4.13 -13.37
CA THR A 152 -8.97 -4.98 -13.35
C THR A 152 -8.42 -5.16 -14.75
N PRO A 153 -7.11 -5.45 -14.91
CA PRO A 153 -6.51 -5.65 -16.23
C PRO A 153 -7.23 -6.67 -17.10
N GLU A 154 -7.79 -7.72 -16.52
CA GLU A 154 -8.56 -8.74 -17.22
C GLU A 154 -9.79 -8.19 -17.95
N ASN A 155 -10.30 -7.04 -17.50
CA ASN A 155 -11.48 -6.40 -18.09
C ASN A 155 -11.13 -5.24 -19.02
N VAL A 156 -9.86 -4.83 -19.10
CA VAL A 156 -9.39 -3.78 -20.01
C VAL A 156 -8.68 -4.46 -21.18
N LEU A 157 -9.41 -4.64 -22.27
CA LEU A 157 -8.99 -5.50 -23.38
C LEU A 157 -8.03 -4.81 -24.34
N ASP A 158 -8.20 -3.50 -24.57
CA ASP A 158 -7.39 -2.78 -25.54
C ASP A 158 -7.29 -1.29 -25.17
N TRP A 159 -6.13 -0.68 -25.48
CA TRP A 159 -5.84 0.73 -25.18
C TRP A 159 -4.84 1.31 -26.16
N GLU A 160 -4.96 2.60 -26.43
CA GLU A 160 -4.02 3.32 -27.28
C GLU A 160 -3.66 4.68 -26.68
N TRP A 161 -2.39 5.01 -26.72
CA TRP A 161 -1.85 6.28 -26.30
C TRP A 161 -1.27 7.03 -27.49
N SER A 162 -1.62 8.31 -27.63
CA SER A 162 -1.02 9.18 -28.65
C SER A 162 -0.29 10.36 -28.00
N ARG A 163 0.65 10.94 -28.72
CA ARG A 163 1.32 12.18 -28.28
C ARG A 163 0.51 13.39 -28.72
N THR A 164 0.24 14.28 -27.78
CA THR A 164 -0.30 15.61 -28.08
C THR A 164 0.78 16.49 -28.72
N PRO A 165 0.39 17.62 -29.35
CA PRO A 165 1.34 18.59 -29.88
C PRO A 165 2.31 19.15 -28.82
N SER A 166 1.91 19.15 -27.54
CA SER A 166 2.76 19.52 -26.40
C SER A 166 3.75 18.43 -25.98
N GLY A 167 3.72 17.25 -26.64
CA GLY A 167 4.58 16.11 -26.34
C GLY A 167 4.10 15.21 -25.20
N ARG A 168 2.99 15.52 -24.56
CA ARG A 168 2.37 14.68 -23.52
C ARG A 168 1.70 13.47 -24.17
N PHE A 169 1.73 12.33 -23.45
CA PHE A 169 0.91 11.18 -23.84
C PHE A 169 -0.50 11.30 -23.28
N GLU A 170 -1.46 11.07 -24.14
CA GLU A 170 -2.88 11.07 -23.82
C GLU A 170 -3.51 9.78 -24.27
N LEU A 171 -4.40 9.23 -23.46
CA LEU A 171 -5.18 8.05 -23.81
C LEU A 171 -6.22 8.42 -24.88
N THR A 172 -6.17 7.75 -26.03
CA THR A 172 -7.02 8.06 -27.18
C THR A 172 -8.06 6.98 -27.49
N TYR A 173 -7.84 5.78 -26.96
CA TYR A 173 -8.73 4.65 -27.10
C TYR A 173 -8.66 3.78 -25.85
N LEU A 174 -9.83 3.30 -25.38
CA LEU A 174 -9.92 2.35 -24.28
C LEU A 174 -11.13 1.44 -24.51
N LYS A 175 -10.90 0.13 -24.46
CA LYS A 175 -11.94 -0.89 -24.58
C LYS A 175 -12.00 -1.69 -23.29
N VAL A 176 -13.16 -1.67 -22.65
CA VAL A 176 -13.42 -2.41 -21.41
C VAL A 176 -14.52 -3.44 -21.61
N ARG A 177 -14.41 -4.57 -20.92
CA ARG A 177 -15.41 -5.64 -20.87
C ARG A 177 -16.25 -5.48 -19.61
N GLU A 178 -17.56 -5.48 -19.77
CA GLU A 178 -18.54 -5.45 -18.69
C GLU A 178 -19.41 -6.70 -18.78
N SER A 179 -19.43 -7.51 -17.73
CA SER A 179 -20.24 -8.74 -17.69
C SER A 179 -21.42 -8.56 -16.75
N VAL A 180 -22.61 -8.79 -17.23
CA VAL A 180 -23.85 -8.70 -16.44
C VAL A 180 -24.48 -10.09 -16.35
N THR A 181 -24.60 -10.61 -15.14
CA THR A 181 -25.31 -11.88 -14.88
C THR A 181 -26.73 -11.56 -14.45
N ARG A 182 -27.73 -11.98 -15.23
CA ARG A 182 -29.13 -11.82 -14.88
C ARG A 182 -29.65 -12.99 -14.05
N VAL A 183 -30.43 -12.68 -13.00
CA VAL A 183 -30.92 -13.67 -12.02
C VAL A 183 -31.84 -14.70 -12.69
N ASP A 184 -32.58 -14.32 -13.73
CA ASP A 184 -33.57 -15.17 -14.43
C ASP A 184 -32.95 -15.99 -15.56
N GLN A 185 -31.71 -15.74 -15.92
CA GLN A 185 -30.99 -16.40 -16.99
C GLN A 185 -29.69 -16.96 -16.48
N THR A 186 -29.45 -18.23 -16.71
CA THR A 186 -28.16 -18.89 -16.44
C THR A 186 -27.04 -18.40 -17.37
N THR A 187 -27.32 -17.41 -18.20
CA THR A 187 -26.42 -16.85 -19.22
C THR A 187 -25.89 -15.50 -18.76
N THR A 188 -24.57 -15.36 -18.77
CA THR A 188 -23.89 -14.08 -18.57
C THR A 188 -23.92 -13.32 -19.90
N GLU A 189 -24.46 -12.11 -19.88
CA GLU A 189 -24.38 -11.21 -21.03
C GLU A 189 -23.09 -10.39 -20.94
N THR A 190 -22.32 -10.33 -22.02
CA THR A 190 -21.08 -9.59 -22.10
C THR A 190 -21.25 -8.35 -22.95
N TYR A 191 -20.93 -7.22 -22.39
CA TYR A 191 -20.91 -5.93 -23.06
C TYR A 191 -19.48 -5.44 -23.17
N TYR A 192 -19.22 -4.67 -24.23
CA TYR A 192 -17.95 -4.00 -24.46
C TYR A 192 -18.20 -2.50 -24.56
N ARG A 193 -17.58 -1.74 -23.70
CA ARG A 193 -17.64 -0.29 -23.75
C ARG A 193 -16.36 0.25 -24.33
N VAL A 194 -16.49 1.04 -25.39
CA VAL A 194 -15.36 1.64 -26.10
C VAL A 194 -15.41 3.14 -25.91
N TRP A 195 -14.33 3.66 -25.34
CA TRP A 195 -14.14 5.08 -25.12
C TRP A 195 -13.15 5.64 -26.13
N THR A 196 -13.56 6.73 -26.77
CA THR A 196 -12.71 7.56 -27.60
C THR A 196 -12.80 9.00 -27.11
N LYS A 197 -12.03 9.91 -27.69
CA LYS A 197 -12.13 11.34 -27.35
C LYS A 197 -13.50 11.94 -27.68
N ASP A 198 -14.12 11.46 -28.75
CA ASP A 198 -15.35 12.02 -29.28
C ASP A 198 -16.59 11.25 -28.86
N LYS A 199 -16.47 9.93 -28.67
CA LYS A 199 -17.61 9.04 -28.51
C LYS A 199 -17.39 7.97 -27.45
N ILE A 200 -18.52 7.53 -26.90
CA ILE A 200 -18.64 6.37 -26.00
C ILE A 200 -19.59 5.39 -26.69
N GLU A 201 -19.13 4.20 -27.00
CA GLU A 201 -19.91 3.18 -27.70
C GLU A 201 -20.10 1.97 -26.77
N LEU A 202 -21.36 1.51 -26.66
CA LEU A 202 -21.71 0.27 -25.97
C LEU A 202 -22.07 -0.81 -26.99
N TRP A 203 -21.35 -1.91 -26.93
CA TRP A 203 -21.52 -3.06 -27.81
C TRP A 203 -21.95 -4.27 -27.01
N HIS A 204 -22.83 -5.08 -27.56
CA HIS A 204 -23.26 -6.35 -27.00
C HIS A 204 -22.87 -7.47 -27.97
N SER A 205 -22.14 -8.47 -27.46
CA SER A 205 -21.77 -9.65 -28.24
C SER A 205 -22.79 -10.77 -27.99
N ILE A 206 -23.54 -11.13 -29.02
CA ILE A 206 -24.51 -12.23 -29.00
C ILE A 206 -24.14 -13.21 -30.12
N ASN A 207 -23.77 -14.45 -29.74
CA ASN A 207 -23.46 -15.51 -30.71
C ASN A 207 -22.43 -15.07 -31.77
N GLU A 208 -21.32 -14.48 -31.32
CA GLU A 208 -20.22 -13.98 -32.17
C GLU A 208 -20.58 -12.81 -33.09
N LEU A 209 -21.76 -12.23 -32.90
CA LEU A 209 -22.21 -11.05 -33.63
C LEU A 209 -22.21 -9.83 -32.69
N ASP A 210 -21.25 -8.93 -32.92
CA ASP A 210 -21.18 -7.66 -32.20
C ASP A 210 -22.26 -6.70 -32.72
N LYS A 211 -23.15 -6.34 -31.82
CA LYS A 211 -24.19 -5.36 -32.08
C LYS A 211 -23.97 -4.12 -31.26
N MET A 212 -23.85 -2.98 -31.90
CA MET A 212 -23.83 -1.69 -31.21
C MET A 212 -25.21 -1.42 -30.60
N VAL A 213 -25.23 -1.19 -29.28
CA VAL A 213 -26.45 -0.96 -28.50
C VAL A 213 -26.69 0.53 -28.31
N GLU A 214 -25.66 1.28 -28.02
CA GLU A 214 -25.73 2.70 -27.66
C GLU A 214 -24.50 3.43 -28.16
N VAL A 215 -24.66 4.68 -28.56
CA VAL A 215 -23.56 5.61 -28.89
C VAL A 215 -23.88 6.96 -28.28
N ASP A 216 -22.92 7.49 -27.52
CA ASP A 216 -23.01 8.80 -26.92
C ASP A 216 -21.82 9.66 -27.31
N ASP A 217 -22.00 10.97 -27.27
CA ASP A 217 -20.90 11.90 -27.42
C ASP A 217 -20.13 12.00 -26.09
N ASN A 218 -18.82 12.00 -26.19
CA ASN A 218 -17.96 12.20 -25.02
C ASN A 218 -17.83 13.71 -24.72
N VAL A 219 -18.64 14.18 -23.80
CA VAL A 219 -18.72 15.61 -23.43
C VAL A 219 -17.43 16.17 -22.83
N LEU A 220 -16.53 15.33 -22.33
CA LEU A 220 -15.24 15.76 -21.76
C LEU A 220 -14.15 15.98 -22.82
N GLY A 221 -14.32 15.44 -24.04
CA GLY A 221 -13.31 15.48 -25.08
C GLY A 221 -12.01 14.73 -24.74
N LYS A 222 -12.01 13.92 -23.69
CA LYS A 222 -10.92 13.08 -23.24
C LYS A 222 -11.49 11.80 -22.58
N ILE A 223 -10.70 10.75 -22.54
CA ILE A 223 -11.12 9.50 -21.86
C ILE A 223 -10.93 9.69 -20.35
N PRO A 224 -12.00 9.58 -19.54
CA PRO A 224 -11.96 9.83 -18.10
C PRO A 224 -11.45 8.60 -17.34
N ALA A 225 -10.33 8.06 -17.75
CA ALA A 225 -9.69 6.90 -17.14
C ALA A 225 -8.30 7.22 -16.62
N VAL A 226 -7.99 6.77 -15.42
CA VAL A 226 -6.71 6.90 -14.76
C VAL A 226 -6.08 5.52 -14.61
N PHE A 227 -4.82 5.41 -15.00
CA PHE A 227 -4.00 4.22 -14.84
C PHE A 227 -3.24 4.28 -13.50
N ILE A 228 -3.47 3.30 -12.65
CA ILE A 228 -2.85 3.20 -11.31
C ILE A 228 -1.92 1.99 -11.29
N PRO A 229 -0.60 2.16 -11.46
CA PRO A 229 0.36 1.07 -11.38
C PRO A 229 0.78 0.81 -9.91
N ALA A 230 1.01 -0.45 -9.57
CA ALA A 230 1.68 -0.80 -8.31
C ALA A 230 3.17 -0.47 -8.35
N ASN A 231 3.81 -0.75 -9.48
CA ASN A 231 5.17 -0.34 -9.82
C ASN A 231 5.19 0.02 -11.31
N ARG A 232 5.98 1.03 -11.68
CA ARG A 232 6.08 1.45 -13.08
C ARG A 232 6.80 0.43 -13.93
N SER A 233 6.27 0.17 -15.11
CA SER A 233 6.90 -0.60 -16.18
C SER A 233 7.41 0.33 -17.28
N ILE A 234 8.31 -0.18 -18.11
CA ILE A 234 8.72 0.48 -19.37
C ILE A 234 7.60 0.44 -20.43
N VAL A 235 6.68 -0.51 -20.30
CA VAL A 235 5.53 -0.66 -21.21
C VAL A 235 4.38 0.17 -20.67
N ARG A 236 3.88 1.09 -21.51
CA ARG A 236 2.77 1.97 -21.13
C ARG A 236 1.45 1.20 -21.09
N GLY A 237 0.68 1.40 -20.02
CA GLY A 237 -0.57 0.68 -19.78
C GLY A 237 -0.39 -0.67 -19.09
N ILE A 238 0.86 -1.05 -18.79
CA ILE A 238 1.19 -2.23 -17.99
C ILE A 238 1.99 -1.79 -16.75
N GLY A 239 1.63 -2.31 -15.61
CA GLY A 239 2.37 -2.17 -14.34
C GLY A 239 2.99 -3.50 -13.92
N ILE A 240 3.91 -3.45 -12.97
CA ILE A 240 4.59 -4.64 -12.43
C ILE A 240 3.95 -4.98 -11.07
N SER A 241 3.50 -6.24 -10.93
CA SER A 241 2.91 -6.74 -9.68
C SER A 241 3.95 -6.82 -8.55
N ASP A 242 3.51 -6.57 -7.33
CA ASP A 242 4.32 -6.84 -6.13
C ASP A 242 4.52 -8.33 -5.89
N LEU A 243 3.70 -9.14 -6.53
CA LEU A 243 3.73 -10.60 -6.43
C LEU A 243 4.60 -11.26 -7.51
N SER A 244 5.20 -10.48 -8.43
CA SER A 244 5.92 -11.00 -9.59
C SER A 244 6.92 -12.11 -9.27
N ASP A 245 7.70 -11.94 -8.20
CA ASP A 245 8.69 -12.92 -7.76
C ASP A 245 8.16 -13.81 -6.63
N ALA A 246 7.39 -13.24 -5.71
CA ALA A 246 6.85 -13.94 -4.55
C ALA A 246 5.90 -15.09 -4.92
N ALA A 247 5.08 -14.92 -5.96
CA ALA A 247 4.13 -15.95 -6.40
C ALA A 247 4.83 -17.22 -6.90
N TYR A 248 5.94 -17.08 -7.63
CA TYR A 248 6.73 -18.23 -8.06
C TYR A 248 7.42 -18.93 -6.90
N MET A 249 7.91 -18.16 -5.93
CA MET A 249 8.51 -18.73 -4.72
C MET A 249 7.45 -19.44 -3.87
N GLN A 250 6.25 -18.87 -3.72
CA GLN A 250 5.10 -19.50 -3.07
C GLN A 250 4.71 -20.82 -3.78
N ARG A 251 4.73 -20.84 -5.11
CA ARG A 251 4.51 -22.08 -5.87
C ARG A 251 5.57 -23.14 -5.57
N ALA A 252 6.83 -22.76 -5.43
CA ALA A 252 7.91 -23.70 -5.05
C ALA A 252 7.70 -24.26 -3.64
N ILE A 253 7.30 -23.40 -2.68
CA ILE A 253 6.91 -23.84 -1.32
C ILE A 253 5.74 -24.83 -1.37
N TYR A 254 4.72 -24.55 -2.17
CA TYR A 254 3.56 -25.42 -2.33
C TYR A 254 3.93 -26.81 -2.86
N GLN A 255 4.89 -26.89 -3.81
CA GLN A 255 5.45 -28.17 -4.27
C GLN A 255 6.09 -28.95 -3.12
N GLU A 256 6.94 -28.28 -2.33
CA GLU A 256 7.64 -28.92 -1.21
C GLU A 256 6.71 -29.31 -0.06
N LEU A 257 5.69 -28.52 0.23
CA LEU A 257 4.65 -28.89 1.19
C LEU A 257 3.92 -30.16 0.76
N SER A 258 3.67 -30.34 -0.52
CA SER A 258 3.12 -31.59 -1.05
C SER A 258 4.04 -32.80 -0.80
N GLU A 259 5.37 -32.60 -0.95
CA GLU A 259 6.34 -33.66 -0.62
C GLU A 259 6.35 -33.99 0.86
N VAL A 260 6.30 -32.97 1.73
CA VAL A 260 6.21 -33.14 3.20
C VAL A 260 4.99 -33.96 3.57
N GLU A 261 3.82 -33.64 3.02
CA GLU A 261 2.58 -34.39 3.28
C GLU A 261 2.66 -35.84 2.83
N GLN A 262 3.29 -36.11 1.68
CA GLN A 262 3.52 -37.46 1.19
C GLN A 262 4.49 -38.25 2.11
N LEU A 263 5.60 -37.62 2.51
CA LEU A 263 6.58 -38.23 3.42
C LEU A 263 5.96 -38.55 4.78
N ILE A 264 5.17 -37.64 5.37
CA ILE A 264 4.44 -37.85 6.62
C ILE A 264 3.48 -39.04 6.49
N ARG A 265 2.74 -39.13 5.39
CA ARG A 265 1.77 -40.19 5.14
C ARG A 265 2.44 -41.56 5.01
N ILE A 266 3.53 -41.63 4.22
CA ILE A 266 4.28 -42.90 4.04
C ILE A 266 4.97 -43.28 5.34
N SER A 267 5.48 -42.33 6.12
CA SER A 267 6.11 -42.62 7.42
C SER A 267 5.11 -43.12 8.48
N ASN A 268 3.89 -42.56 8.49
CA ASN A 268 2.85 -42.95 9.41
C ASN A 268 2.14 -44.28 9.03
N HIS A 269 2.22 -44.63 7.74
CA HIS A 269 1.65 -45.90 7.23
C HIS A 269 2.73 -46.69 6.49
N PRO A 270 3.70 -47.29 7.22
CA PRO A 270 4.78 -48.03 6.63
C PRO A 270 4.26 -49.23 5.85
N THR A 271 4.86 -49.47 4.68
CA THR A 271 4.48 -50.58 3.83
C THR A 271 5.01 -51.89 4.42
N LEU A 272 4.12 -52.83 4.70
CA LEU A 272 4.50 -54.18 5.12
C LEU A 272 4.96 -54.99 3.89
N VAL A 273 6.20 -55.40 3.89
CA VAL A 273 6.76 -56.30 2.90
C VAL A 273 6.73 -57.75 3.48
N LYS A 274 6.06 -58.68 2.80
CA LYS A 274 5.99 -60.06 3.20
C LYS A 274 6.20 -61.02 2.03
N SER A 275 6.66 -62.23 2.32
CA SER A 275 6.72 -63.30 1.33
C SER A 275 5.34 -63.81 0.96
N PHE A 276 5.17 -64.37 -0.25
CA PHE A 276 3.84 -64.77 -0.77
C PHE A 276 3.09 -65.80 0.09
N GLY A 277 3.78 -66.60 0.86
CA GLY A 277 3.19 -67.61 1.73
C GLY A 277 2.95 -67.23 3.20
N THR A 278 3.25 -65.98 3.56
CA THR A 278 3.14 -65.53 4.95
C THR A 278 1.79 -64.84 5.21
N ASP A 279 1.04 -65.32 6.18
CA ASP A 279 -0.20 -64.68 6.63
C ASP A 279 0.13 -63.57 7.65
N ALA A 280 0.30 -62.38 7.14
CA ALA A 280 0.64 -61.22 7.95
C ALA A 280 -0.27 -60.02 7.55
N SER A 281 -0.83 -59.34 8.55
CA SER A 281 -1.59 -58.10 8.38
C SER A 281 -0.88 -56.96 9.09
N ALA A 282 -1.02 -55.72 8.55
CA ALA A 282 -0.51 -54.52 9.18
C ALA A 282 -1.68 -53.86 9.98
N GLY A 283 -1.43 -53.49 11.23
CA GLY A 283 -2.39 -52.76 12.07
C GLY A 283 -1.92 -52.73 13.52
N ALA A 284 -2.45 -51.77 14.28
CA ALA A 284 -2.15 -51.68 15.72
C ALA A 284 -2.63 -52.95 16.45
N GLY A 285 -1.71 -53.68 17.09
CA GLY A 285 -2.00 -54.92 17.76
C GLY A 285 -2.11 -56.18 16.88
N ALA A 286 -1.76 -56.07 15.58
CA ALA A 286 -1.70 -57.23 14.69
C ALA A 286 -0.59 -58.20 15.14
N ILE A 287 -0.96 -59.49 15.27
CA ILE A 287 -0.01 -60.56 15.57
C ILE A 287 0.38 -61.22 14.24
N ILE A 288 1.67 -61.28 13.98
CA ILE A 288 2.23 -61.97 12.82
C ILE A 288 2.72 -63.33 13.26
N ASN A 289 2.03 -64.40 12.85
CA ASN A 289 2.44 -65.76 13.10
C ASN A 289 3.45 -66.20 12.03
N MET A 290 4.62 -66.57 12.44
CA MET A 290 5.68 -67.04 11.53
C MET A 290 6.03 -68.52 11.88
N PRO A 291 6.35 -69.33 10.86
CA PRO A 291 6.92 -70.67 11.10
C PRO A 291 8.26 -70.55 11.83
N ASP A 292 8.54 -71.47 12.75
CA ASP A 292 9.76 -71.47 13.57
C ASP A 292 11.04 -71.67 12.75
N ASP A 293 10.92 -72.29 11.58
CA ASP A 293 12.01 -72.60 10.64
C ASP A 293 12.11 -71.62 9.46
N MET A 294 11.45 -70.48 9.51
CA MET A 294 11.50 -69.48 8.43
C MET A 294 12.89 -68.87 8.29
N ASP A 295 13.40 -68.82 7.06
CA ASP A 295 14.67 -68.13 6.72
C ASP A 295 14.59 -66.65 7.15
N ALA A 296 15.65 -66.15 7.76
CA ALA A 296 15.72 -64.77 8.25
C ALA A 296 15.45 -63.71 7.17
N ASN A 297 15.80 -64.04 5.92
CA ASN A 297 15.60 -63.18 4.75
C ASN A 297 14.13 -63.10 4.26
N LEU A 298 13.29 -64.07 4.70
CA LEU A 298 11.90 -64.14 4.32
C LEU A 298 10.93 -63.51 5.38
N LYS A 299 11.50 -63.03 6.49
CA LYS A 299 10.72 -62.43 7.55
C LYS A 299 10.05 -61.14 7.06
N PRO A 300 8.77 -60.92 7.42
CA PRO A 300 8.13 -59.66 7.11
C PRO A 300 8.86 -58.49 7.76
N PHE A 301 9.01 -57.43 7.00
CA PHE A 301 9.62 -56.19 7.49
C PHE A 301 8.80 -54.99 7.02
N GLN A 302 8.89 -53.88 7.75
CA GLN A 302 8.27 -52.63 7.37
C GLN A 302 9.27 -51.80 6.57
N LEU A 303 8.87 -51.43 5.36
CA LEU A 303 9.61 -50.48 4.56
C LEU A 303 9.17 -49.06 5.01
N GLN A 304 10.07 -48.39 5.72
CA GLN A 304 9.83 -47.04 6.22
C GLN A 304 10.94 -46.11 5.68
N PRO A 305 10.58 -44.98 5.07
CA PRO A 305 11.57 -43.97 4.68
C PRO A 305 12.28 -43.43 5.92
N SER A 306 13.56 -43.08 5.78
CA SER A 306 14.28 -42.40 6.86
C SER A 306 13.75 -40.97 7.01
N GLY A 307 13.46 -40.53 8.26
CA GLY A 307 12.96 -39.18 8.54
C GLY A 307 13.93 -38.03 8.22
N GLN A 308 15.20 -38.32 7.89
CA GLN A 308 16.21 -37.32 7.56
C GLN A 308 15.86 -36.45 6.35
N ASN A 309 15.11 -36.97 5.40
CA ASN A 309 14.69 -36.20 4.21
C ASN A 309 13.66 -35.12 4.59
N LEU A 310 12.86 -35.32 5.63
CA LEU A 310 11.83 -34.37 6.08
C LEU A 310 12.47 -33.08 6.61
N ASP A 311 13.54 -33.18 7.39
CA ASP A 311 14.23 -32.02 7.94
C ASP A 311 14.91 -31.18 6.84
N ALA A 312 15.47 -31.84 5.82
CA ALA A 312 16.07 -31.17 4.66
C ALA A 312 15.02 -30.39 3.85
N VAL A 313 13.82 -30.96 3.62
CA VAL A 313 12.75 -30.30 2.91
C VAL A 313 12.21 -29.13 3.72
N ARG A 314 12.03 -29.28 5.05
CA ARG A 314 11.63 -28.18 5.92
C ARG A 314 12.62 -27.02 5.93
N ALA A 315 13.93 -27.31 5.97
CA ALA A 315 14.96 -26.29 5.86
C ALA A 315 14.90 -25.54 4.52
N SER A 316 14.65 -26.27 3.41
CA SER A 316 14.45 -25.68 2.09
C SER A 316 13.21 -24.76 2.03
N ILE A 317 12.10 -25.16 2.67
CA ILE A 317 10.89 -24.31 2.78
C ILE A 317 11.22 -23.03 3.53
N GLU A 318 11.90 -23.13 4.68
CA GLU A 318 12.26 -21.98 5.51
C GLU A 318 13.17 -21.00 4.74
N ASP A 319 14.18 -21.50 4.01
CA ASP A 319 15.05 -20.69 3.14
C ASP A 319 14.24 -19.92 2.08
N LYS A 320 13.19 -20.53 1.51
CA LYS A 320 12.31 -19.88 0.53
C LYS A 320 11.42 -18.81 1.19
N ILE A 321 10.91 -19.08 2.38
CA ILE A 321 10.14 -18.09 3.17
C ILE A 321 11.02 -16.88 3.47
N GLN A 322 12.25 -17.10 3.92
CA GLN A 322 13.20 -16.02 4.16
C GLN A 322 13.53 -15.24 2.87
N SER A 323 13.60 -15.93 1.73
CA SER A 323 13.79 -15.27 0.43
C SER A 323 12.60 -14.40 0.05
N ILE A 324 11.37 -14.85 0.27
CA ILE A 324 10.16 -14.03 0.10
C ILE A 324 10.22 -12.78 0.98
N ASN A 325 10.59 -12.94 2.27
CA ASN A 325 10.68 -11.85 3.20
C ASN A 325 11.74 -10.81 2.78
N ARG A 326 12.89 -11.24 2.25
CA ARG A 326 13.92 -10.33 1.71
C ARG A 326 13.46 -9.60 0.46
N MET A 327 12.86 -10.31 -0.52
CA MET A 327 12.38 -9.71 -1.77
C MET A 327 11.26 -8.69 -1.54
N SER A 328 10.41 -8.92 -0.54
CA SER A 328 9.32 -8.02 -0.18
C SER A 328 9.71 -6.96 0.86
N HIS A 329 10.97 -6.90 1.30
CA HIS A 329 11.47 -6.00 2.37
C HIS A 329 10.68 -6.14 3.69
N MET A 330 10.25 -7.35 4.02
CA MET A 330 9.44 -7.64 5.21
C MET A 330 10.18 -8.42 6.30
N GLY A 331 11.49 -8.52 6.21
CA GLY A 331 12.31 -9.26 7.17
C GLY A 331 12.09 -8.80 8.62
N ALA A 332 11.99 -7.50 8.84
CA ALA A 332 11.73 -6.93 10.16
C ALA A 332 10.31 -7.19 10.70
N VAL A 333 9.32 -7.35 9.83
CA VAL A 333 7.90 -7.50 10.22
C VAL A 333 7.50 -8.96 10.39
N ARG A 334 8.04 -9.85 9.54
CA ARG A 334 7.65 -11.27 9.47
C ARG A 334 8.69 -12.23 10.02
N GLY A 335 9.92 -11.76 10.31
CA GLY A 335 10.97 -12.63 10.81
C GLY A 335 10.61 -13.23 12.16
N THR A 336 10.47 -14.55 12.24
CA THR A 336 10.36 -15.31 13.48
C THR A 336 11.66 -15.24 14.30
N ASP A 337 12.77 -14.94 13.64
CA ASP A 337 14.10 -14.77 14.23
C ASP A 337 14.40 -13.33 14.68
N ALA A 338 13.36 -12.53 14.92
CA ALA A 338 13.52 -11.16 15.49
C ALA A 338 14.37 -11.13 16.77
N ILE A 339 14.51 -12.27 17.44
CA ILE A 339 15.37 -12.44 18.62
C ILE A 339 16.87 -12.44 18.25
N THR A 340 17.24 -12.74 17.00
CA THR A 340 18.64 -12.86 16.54
C THR A 340 19.13 -11.63 15.77
N MET A 341 18.22 -10.78 15.26
CA MET A 341 18.61 -9.55 14.57
C MET A 341 19.02 -8.47 15.56
N SER A 342 20.15 -7.81 15.29
CA SER A 342 20.51 -6.61 16.05
C SER A 342 19.51 -5.48 15.79
N GLY A 343 19.29 -4.60 16.77
CA GLY A 343 18.37 -3.46 16.61
C GLY A 343 18.69 -2.60 15.38
N VAL A 344 19.97 -2.46 15.01
CA VAL A 344 20.43 -1.73 13.82
C VAL A 344 20.03 -2.46 12.54
N ALA A 345 20.13 -3.79 12.48
CA ALA A 345 19.72 -4.56 11.32
C ALA A 345 18.20 -4.48 11.10
N MET A 346 17.43 -4.58 12.18
CA MET A 346 15.97 -4.42 12.12
C MET A 346 15.58 -3.01 11.64
N GLN A 347 16.26 -1.98 12.11
CA GLN A 347 16.03 -0.60 11.67
C GLN A 347 16.34 -0.43 10.18
N THR A 348 17.42 -1.06 9.67
CA THR A 348 17.79 -1.01 8.25
C THR A 348 16.71 -1.68 7.37
N GLU A 349 16.21 -2.85 7.77
CA GLU A 349 15.12 -3.54 7.07
C GLU A 349 13.84 -2.70 7.06
N PHE A 350 13.53 -2.03 8.18
CA PHE A 350 12.40 -1.11 8.26
C PHE A 350 12.54 0.08 7.30
N GLN A 351 13.75 0.65 7.18
CA GLN A 351 14.02 1.74 6.23
C GLN A 351 13.82 1.30 4.79
N MET A 352 14.19 0.06 4.43
CA MET A 352 13.95 -0.49 3.09
C MET A 352 12.43 -0.64 2.81
N LEU A 353 11.67 -1.15 3.76
CA LEU A 353 10.22 -1.22 3.66
C LEU A 353 9.60 0.17 3.52
N ASN A 354 10.04 1.12 4.35
CA ASN A 354 9.57 2.50 4.32
C ASN A 354 9.82 3.15 2.96
N ALA A 355 11.01 2.99 2.38
CA ALA A 355 11.32 3.49 1.03
C ALA A 355 10.41 2.89 -0.05
N LYS A 356 10.10 1.59 0.05
CA LYS A 356 9.17 0.92 -0.89
C LYS A 356 7.74 1.44 -0.74
N LEU A 357 7.30 1.70 0.49
CA LEU A 357 5.97 2.25 0.76
C LEU A 357 5.86 3.71 0.31
N SER A 358 6.91 4.53 0.49
CA SER A 358 6.96 5.91 -0.01
C SER A 358 6.84 5.96 -1.53
N GLU A 359 7.58 5.10 -2.28
CA GLU A 359 7.42 5.00 -3.73
C GLU A 359 5.97 4.66 -4.15
N LYS A 360 5.28 3.80 -3.39
CA LYS A 360 3.87 3.47 -3.65
C LYS A 360 2.94 4.62 -3.31
N ALA A 361 3.21 5.34 -2.25
CA ALA A 361 2.46 6.54 -1.86
C ALA A 361 2.54 7.60 -2.97
N ASP A 362 3.73 7.88 -3.51
CA ASP A 362 3.93 8.82 -4.62
C ASP A 362 3.14 8.43 -5.87
N LEU A 363 3.08 7.13 -6.20
CA LEU A 363 2.31 6.64 -7.35
C LEU A 363 0.79 6.79 -7.15
N LEU A 364 0.31 6.56 -5.94
CA LEU A 364 -1.10 6.76 -5.58
C LEU A 364 -1.47 8.24 -5.57
N GLU A 365 -0.60 9.10 -5.04
CA GLU A 365 -0.78 10.55 -5.03
C GLU A 365 -0.95 11.10 -6.45
N LEU A 366 -0.02 10.77 -7.36
CA LEU A 366 -0.08 11.14 -8.77
C LEU A 366 -1.36 10.63 -9.47
N ALA A 367 -1.81 9.43 -9.14
CA ALA A 367 -3.03 8.87 -9.71
C ALA A 367 -4.28 9.55 -9.14
N GLU A 368 -4.30 9.82 -7.86
CA GLU A 368 -5.40 10.50 -7.19
C GLU A 368 -5.55 11.95 -7.66
N GLU A 369 -4.45 12.69 -7.84
CA GLU A 369 -4.49 14.03 -8.44
C GLU A 369 -5.17 14.03 -9.82
N GLN A 370 -4.89 13.01 -10.65
CA GLN A 370 -5.55 12.86 -11.94
C GLN A 370 -7.07 12.61 -11.80
N LEU A 371 -7.49 11.83 -10.80
CA LEU A 371 -8.91 11.62 -10.51
C LEU A 371 -9.59 12.92 -10.08
N TRP A 372 -8.93 13.74 -9.25
CA TRP A 372 -9.48 15.04 -8.86
C TRP A 372 -9.58 16.04 -10.02
N ILE A 373 -8.63 15.99 -10.95
CA ILE A 373 -8.73 16.77 -12.21
C ILE A 373 -9.98 16.34 -12.98
N LEU A 374 -10.26 15.05 -13.10
CA LEU A 374 -11.46 14.55 -13.76
C LEU A 374 -12.75 14.93 -13.02
N PHE A 375 -12.73 14.87 -11.69
CA PHE A 375 -13.86 15.34 -10.88
C PHE A 375 -14.18 16.80 -11.13
N CYS A 376 -13.16 17.66 -11.13
CA CYS A 376 -13.31 19.09 -11.43
C CYS A 376 -13.85 19.32 -12.85
N ASP A 377 -13.36 18.57 -13.85
CA ASP A 377 -13.85 18.67 -15.23
C ASP A 377 -15.32 18.31 -15.32
N TRP A 378 -15.77 17.23 -14.69
CA TRP A 378 -17.18 16.85 -14.63
C TRP A 378 -18.07 17.90 -13.93
N GLN A 379 -17.50 18.64 -12.97
CA GLN A 379 -18.21 19.71 -12.25
C GLN A 379 -18.06 21.09 -12.93
N GLY A 380 -17.23 21.20 -13.97
CA GLY A 380 -16.92 22.47 -14.62
C GLY A 380 -16.15 23.44 -13.71
N LEU A 381 -15.30 22.89 -12.83
CA LEU A 381 -14.43 23.64 -11.92
C LEU A 381 -13.01 23.69 -12.47
N THR A 382 -12.24 24.70 -12.06
CA THR A 382 -10.80 24.71 -12.31
C THR A 382 -10.13 23.68 -11.40
N PRO A 383 -9.31 22.77 -11.92
CA PRO A 383 -8.58 21.82 -11.08
C PRO A 383 -7.60 22.55 -10.16
N ASP A 384 -7.81 22.43 -8.86
CA ASP A 384 -6.95 22.99 -7.82
C ASP A 384 -7.13 22.18 -6.53
N VAL A 385 -6.66 20.95 -6.58
CA VAL A 385 -6.69 20.00 -5.46
C VAL A 385 -5.29 19.46 -5.26
N GLU A 386 -4.78 19.60 -4.06
CA GLU A 386 -3.49 19.04 -3.65
C GLU A 386 -3.75 17.81 -2.78
N VAL A 387 -3.01 16.74 -3.05
CA VAL A 387 -3.12 15.47 -2.32
C VAL A 387 -1.77 15.17 -1.69
N PHE A 388 -1.77 14.78 -0.43
CA PHE A 388 -0.56 14.44 0.30
C PHE A 388 -0.74 13.07 0.96
N TYR A 389 -0.01 12.09 0.47
CA TYR A 389 0.14 10.81 1.15
C TYR A 389 1.27 10.89 2.18
N PRO A 390 1.27 10.04 3.23
CA PRO A 390 2.36 10.04 4.20
C PRO A 390 3.71 9.69 3.55
N ASP A 391 4.75 10.46 3.85
CA ASP A 391 6.13 10.20 3.38
C ASP A 391 6.87 9.18 4.23
N SER A 392 6.41 8.94 5.45
CA SER A 392 7.04 8.04 6.42
C SER A 392 6.03 7.10 7.04
N PHE A 393 6.36 5.82 7.01
CA PHE A 393 5.54 4.72 7.54
C PHE A 393 6.19 4.06 8.76
N ASP A 394 7.17 4.73 9.37
CA ASP A 394 7.86 4.23 10.54
C ASP A 394 6.89 3.94 11.69
N LEU A 395 7.13 2.87 12.40
CA LEU A 395 6.51 2.64 13.70
C LEU A 395 7.09 3.66 14.67
N ARG A 396 6.45 4.83 14.75
CA ARG A 396 6.88 5.87 15.68
C ARG A 396 6.77 5.32 17.10
N ASP A 397 7.90 5.22 17.75
CA ASP A 397 7.97 5.05 19.21
C ASP A 397 7.75 6.45 19.80
N TYR A 398 6.49 6.81 19.99
CA TYR A 398 6.08 8.13 20.50
C TYR A 398 6.81 8.49 21.80
N ASP A 399 7.08 7.50 22.64
CA ASP A 399 7.77 7.73 23.92
C ASP A 399 9.24 8.13 23.69
N LYS A 400 9.93 7.48 22.76
CA LYS A 400 11.32 7.84 22.42
C LYS A 400 11.40 9.17 21.67
N GLU A 401 10.49 9.44 20.75
CA GLU A 401 10.44 10.70 20.02
C GLU A 401 10.15 11.86 20.97
N LEU A 402 9.20 11.70 21.90
CA LEU A 402 8.89 12.66 22.94
C LEU A 402 10.08 12.89 23.88
N MET A 403 10.74 11.83 24.33
CA MET A 403 11.94 11.94 25.17
C MET A 403 13.07 12.66 24.43
N PHE A 404 13.30 12.38 23.16
CA PHE A 404 14.28 13.05 22.33
C PHE A 404 13.99 14.54 22.17
N LEU A 405 12.75 14.91 21.86
CA LEU A 405 12.30 16.30 21.73
C LEU A 405 12.42 17.05 23.07
N GLN A 406 12.05 16.42 24.18
CA GLN A 406 12.23 16.97 25.53
C GLN A 406 13.72 17.15 25.88
N GLN A 407 14.58 16.23 25.48
CA GLN A 407 16.02 16.34 25.65
C GLN A 407 16.60 17.48 24.81
N LEU A 408 16.21 17.63 23.55
CA LEU A 408 16.58 18.76 22.71
C LEU A 408 16.15 20.10 23.32
N ARG A 409 14.93 20.17 23.84
CA ARG A 409 14.42 21.36 24.54
C ARG A 409 15.25 21.68 25.80
N SER A 410 15.64 20.67 26.56
CA SER A 410 16.44 20.83 27.78
C SER A 410 17.90 21.26 27.54
N THR A 411 18.42 21.02 26.32
CA THR A 411 19.80 21.41 25.93
C THR A 411 19.97 22.92 25.69
N GLY A 412 18.92 23.72 25.85
CA GLY A 412 18.99 25.18 25.79
C GLY A 412 19.29 25.72 24.39
N VAL A 413 18.47 25.32 23.43
CA VAL A 413 18.56 25.79 22.03
C VAL A 413 18.42 27.31 21.98
N LYS A 414 19.46 28.00 21.50
CA LYS A 414 19.48 29.46 21.41
C LYS A 414 18.64 30.06 20.28
N SER A 415 18.18 29.25 19.34
CA SER A 415 17.32 29.69 18.23
C SER A 415 15.85 29.65 18.64
N THR A 416 15.20 30.79 18.64
CA THR A 416 13.75 30.92 18.92
C THR A 416 12.92 30.12 17.92
N THR A 417 13.27 30.15 16.65
CA THR A 417 12.58 29.40 15.58
C THR A 417 12.64 27.89 15.83
N LEU A 418 13.83 27.38 16.19
CA LEU A 418 13.99 25.95 16.46
C LEU A 418 13.25 25.52 17.73
N ALA A 419 13.19 26.38 18.75
CA ALA A 419 12.43 26.11 19.98
C ALA A 419 10.91 26.03 19.68
N VAL A 420 10.40 26.93 18.85
CA VAL A 420 9.01 26.93 18.37
C VAL A 420 8.68 25.63 17.63
N GLU A 421 9.55 25.23 16.70
CA GLU A 421 9.35 23.99 15.92
C GLU A 421 9.38 22.72 16.82
N ILE A 422 10.25 22.70 17.83
CA ILE A 422 10.28 21.61 18.82
C ILE A 422 8.98 21.57 19.62
N ASP A 423 8.50 22.72 20.11
CA ASP A 423 7.27 22.82 20.89
C ASP A 423 6.04 22.44 20.05
N LYS A 424 5.98 22.83 18.78
CA LYS A 424 4.93 22.41 17.83
C LYS A 424 4.95 20.90 17.62
N LYS A 425 6.13 20.31 17.37
CA LYS A 425 6.24 18.85 17.23
C LYS A 425 5.85 18.09 18.49
N ILE A 426 6.14 18.62 19.68
CA ILE A 426 5.66 18.04 20.93
C ILE A 426 4.13 18.12 21.02
N ALA A 427 3.54 19.24 20.61
CA ALA A 427 2.08 19.40 20.56
C ALA A 427 1.44 18.43 19.56
N ASP A 428 2.03 18.24 18.38
CA ASP A 428 1.58 17.29 17.34
C ASP A 428 1.59 15.83 17.83
N LEU A 429 2.46 15.49 18.78
CA LEU A 429 2.55 14.14 19.35
C LEU A 429 1.54 13.87 20.47
N ILE A 430 1.03 14.90 21.14
CA ILE A 430 0.26 14.76 22.39
C ILE A 430 -1.20 15.16 22.20
N LEU A 431 -1.48 16.15 21.34
CA LEU A 431 -2.80 16.77 21.22
C LEU A 431 -3.59 16.18 20.04
N ASP A 432 -4.90 16.19 20.18
CA ASP A 432 -5.87 15.90 19.13
C ASP A 432 -6.03 17.10 18.16
N ASP A 433 -6.56 16.86 16.98
CA ASP A 433 -6.68 17.85 15.90
C ASP A 433 -7.41 19.13 16.32
N GLU A 434 -8.39 19.04 17.24
CA GLU A 434 -9.17 20.18 17.69
C GLU A 434 -8.39 21.10 18.64
N SER A 435 -7.52 20.53 19.46
CA SER A 435 -6.67 21.25 20.42
C SER A 435 -5.36 21.73 19.78
N LEU A 436 -4.88 21.04 18.74
CA LEU A 436 -3.61 21.25 18.07
C LEU A 436 -3.53 22.64 17.42
N ALA A 437 -4.56 23.03 16.65
CA ALA A 437 -4.60 24.32 15.98
C ALA A 437 -4.50 25.50 16.98
N LYS A 438 -5.15 25.37 18.14
CA LYS A 438 -5.08 26.39 19.22
C LYS A 438 -3.70 26.43 19.84
N ALA A 439 -3.09 25.26 20.08
CA ALA A 439 -1.76 25.14 20.67
C ALA A 439 -0.67 25.74 19.75
N HIS A 440 -0.75 25.54 18.45
CA HIS A 440 0.20 26.11 17.49
C HIS A 440 0.17 27.65 17.52
N VAL A 441 -1.03 28.25 17.54
CA VAL A 441 -1.18 29.72 17.66
C VAL A 441 -0.60 30.25 18.96
N GLU A 442 -0.89 29.60 20.08
CA GLU A 442 -0.34 29.99 21.38
C GLU A 442 1.19 29.87 21.46
N ILE A 443 1.77 28.86 20.81
CA ILE A 443 3.22 28.66 20.77
C ILE A 443 3.88 29.80 19.95
N GLU A 444 3.30 30.17 18.80
CA GLU A 444 3.79 31.27 17.97
C GLU A 444 3.66 32.63 18.66
N GLU A 445 2.53 32.91 19.31
CA GLU A 445 2.34 34.15 20.05
C GLU A 445 3.32 34.29 21.20
N LYS A 446 3.54 33.25 22.00
CA LYS A 446 4.52 33.25 23.09
C LYS A 446 5.95 33.43 22.59
N ALA A 447 6.29 32.84 21.45
CA ALA A 447 7.62 32.98 20.84
C ALA A 447 7.89 34.39 20.33
N SER A 448 6.89 35.04 19.73
CA SER A 448 7.01 36.44 19.26
C SER A 448 7.25 37.40 20.43
N VAL A 449 6.57 37.20 21.55
CA VAL A 449 6.75 38.00 22.78
C VAL A 449 8.14 37.76 23.39
N LEU A 450 8.61 36.50 23.47
CA LEU A 450 9.93 36.16 24.03
C LEU A 450 11.09 36.66 23.15
N GLY A 451 10.96 36.64 21.81
CA GLY A 451 11.94 37.19 20.89
C GLY A 451 12.14 38.71 21.08
N ASP A 452 11.04 39.42 21.22
CA ASP A 452 11.06 40.88 21.43
C ASP A 452 11.66 41.29 22.78
N PHE A 453 11.44 40.46 23.85
CA PHE A 453 12.07 40.68 25.16
C PHE A 453 13.55 40.33 25.21
N SER A 454 13.99 39.25 24.55
CA SER A 454 15.41 38.82 24.55
C SER A 454 16.31 39.86 23.90
N ASP A 455 15.91 40.36 22.73
CA ASP A 455 16.70 41.37 21.99
C ASP A 455 16.76 42.69 22.75
N LYS A 456 15.65 43.15 23.33
CA LYS A 456 15.61 44.39 24.13
C LYS A 456 16.43 44.24 25.39
N THR A 457 16.40 43.12 26.07
CA THR A 457 17.16 42.90 27.32
C THR A 457 18.66 42.87 27.09
N GLN A 458 19.15 42.26 25.99
CA GLN A 458 20.57 42.27 25.66
C GLN A 458 21.06 43.66 25.26
N ILE A 459 20.28 44.42 24.49
CA ILE A 459 20.62 45.81 24.10
C ILE A 459 20.67 46.69 25.38
N TYR A 460 19.70 46.56 26.26
CA TYR A 460 19.63 47.37 27.44
C TYR A 460 20.75 47.04 28.48
N SER A 461 21.10 45.75 28.67
CA SER A 461 22.21 45.38 29.53
C SER A 461 23.54 45.93 29.02
N TYR A 462 23.81 45.84 27.71
CA TYR A 462 25.02 46.41 27.10
C TYR A 462 25.10 47.91 27.34
N HIS A 463 24.01 48.63 27.19
CA HIS A 463 23.98 50.10 27.37
C HIS A 463 24.16 50.53 28.82
N ILE A 464 23.65 49.73 29.78
CA ILE A 464 23.89 49.92 31.25
C ILE A 464 25.36 49.69 31.58
N ASP A 465 25.94 48.56 31.13
CA ASP A 465 27.31 48.15 31.41
C ASP A 465 28.34 49.08 30.76
N ALA A 466 27.98 49.69 29.60
CA ALA A 466 28.80 50.68 28.92
C ALA A 466 28.65 52.10 29.48
N GLY A 467 27.79 52.30 30.49
CA GLY A 467 27.58 53.59 31.12
C GLY A 467 26.91 54.66 30.22
N VAL A 468 26.20 54.20 29.21
CA VAL A 468 25.56 55.10 28.21
C VAL A 468 24.15 55.53 28.64
N VAL A 469 23.46 54.69 29.40
CA VAL A 469 22.07 54.90 29.83
C VAL A 469 21.94 54.47 31.30
N SER A 470 21.17 55.25 32.06
CA SER A 470 20.91 54.91 33.47
C SER A 470 19.87 53.78 33.62
N PRO A 471 19.90 53.00 34.72
CA PRO A 471 18.88 52.00 34.99
C PRO A 471 17.43 52.57 34.95
N ASN A 472 17.20 53.77 35.46
CA ASN A 472 15.83 54.38 35.47
C ASN A 472 15.39 54.80 34.06
N GLU A 473 16.26 55.31 33.22
CA GLU A 473 15.91 55.60 31.82
C GLU A 473 15.48 54.33 31.05
N ILE A 474 16.02 53.18 31.37
CA ILE A 474 15.59 51.92 30.75
C ILE A 474 14.27 51.44 31.40
N ARG A 475 14.11 51.60 32.69
CA ARG A 475 12.88 51.24 33.40
C ARG A 475 11.71 52.05 32.88
N GLU A 476 11.88 53.36 32.67
CA GLU A 476 10.88 54.23 32.02
C GLU A 476 10.50 53.72 30.63
N LYS A 477 11.50 53.34 29.78
CA LYS A 477 11.28 52.79 28.42
C LYS A 477 10.53 51.44 28.39
N ILE A 478 10.64 50.66 29.42
CA ILE A 478 9.98 49.35 29.52
C ILE A 478 8.71 49.43 30.42
N GLY A 479 8.33 50.63 30.90
CA GLY A 479 7.11 50.87 31.63
C GLY A 479 7.15 50.42 33.08
N LEU A 480 8.31 50.40 33.74
CA LEU A 480 8.52 50.10 35.12
C LEU A 480 8.78 51.39 35.94
N GLU A 481 8.33 51.43 37.17
CA GLU A 481 8.56 52.57 38.08
C GLU A 481 10.07 52.72 38.42
N ASP A 482 10.49 53.98 38.65
CA ASP A 482 11.86 54.32 38.98
C ASP A 482 12.28 53.73 40.33
N VAL A 483 13.59 53.44 40.48
CA VAL A 483 14.19 52.89 41.68
C VAL A 483 15.17 53.92 42.27
N ASP A 484 15.16 54.10 43.57
CA ASP A 484 16.09 54.99 44.28
C ASP A 484 17.56 54.66 43.94
N GLY A 485 18.27 55.66 43.43
CA GLY A 485 19.68 55.50 43.03
C GLY A 485 19.87 54.99 41.58
N GLY A 486 18.76 54.72 40.81
CA GLY A 486 18.81 54.22 39.44
C GLY A 486 19.12 55.30 38.40
N ASP A 487 19.26 56.62 38.74
CA ASP A 487 19.58 57.71 37.80
C ASP A 487 21.09 57.90 37.56
N SER A 488 21.94 57.19 38.35
CA SER A 488 23.38 57.28 38.17
C SER A 488 23.87 56.29 37.10
N LEU A 489 24.69 56.78 36.18
CA LEU A 489 25.39 55.95 35.21
C LEU A 489 26.37 55.05 35.92
N ILE A 490 26.39 53.77 35.54
CA ILE A 490 27.37 52.81 36.07
C ILE A 490 28.69 53.06 35.34
N GLU A 491 29.78 53.26 36.13
CA GLU A 491 31.11 53.38 35.51
C GLU A 491 31.50 52.09 34.79
N PRO A 492 31.97 52.20 33.50
CA PRO A 492 32.37 51.04 32.75
C PRO A 492 33.46 50.25 33.52
N LYS A 493 33.28 48.98 33.67
CA LYS A 493 34.32 48.09 34.24
C LYS A 493 35.53 48.16 33.31
N GLU A 494 36.66 48.73 33.77
CA GLU A 494 37.95 48.60 33.08
C GLU A 494 38.29 47.09 33.02
N GLU A 495 38.43 46.56 31.79
CA GLU A 495 39.03 45.26 31.57
C GLU A 495 40.43 45.25 32.22
N SER A 496 40.59 44.59 33.35
CA SER A 496 41.90 44.35 33.92
C SER A 496 42.72 43.54 32.91
N SER A 497 43.68 44.21 32.28
CA SER A 497 44.73 43.59 31.48
C SER A 497 45.49 42.60 32.38
N GLY A 498 45.04 41.37 32.43
CA GLY A 498 45.68 40.24 33.14
C GLY A 498 46.94 39.84 32.40
N ASP A 499 48.00 40.17 32.99
CA ASP A 499 49.33 39.65 33.03
C ASP A 499 49.61 38.40 32.19
N THR A 500 50.45 38.58 31.18
CA THR A 500 51.18 37.49 30.50
C THR A 500 52.25 36.96 31.40
N GLY A 501 51.98 35.86 32.11
CA GLY A 501 52.93 35.06 32.89
C GLY A 501 53.23 33.73 32.22
N GLN A 502 54.44 33.60 31.72
CA GLN A 502 55.09 32.38 31.22
C GLN A 502 54.86 31.18 32.14
N PHE A 503 54.52 30.02 31.60
CA PHE A 503 55.30 28.77 31.58
C PHE A 503 54.66 27.78 30.63
#